data_a90e1a9d6ede693da3ec3650ca8a0cdc
#
_entry.id   a90e1a9d6ede693da3ec3650ca8a0cdc
#
_cell.length_a   1.000
_cell.length_b   1.000
_cell.length_c   1.000
_cell.angle_alpha   90.00
_cell.angle_beta   90.00
_cell.angle_gamma   90.00
#
_symmetry.space_group_name_H-M   'P 1'
#
loop_
_entity.id
_entity.type
_entity.pdbx_description
1 polymer ?
#
loop_
_entity_poly.entity_id
_entity_poly.type
_entity_poly.pdbx_seq_one_letter_code
_entity_poly.pdbx_strand_id
1 'polypeptide(L)'
;MLAGGISLLGARRLAHGQPAGTIRRVGWLAFSSGAAGAHLIAAFKQGMQDLGWIEGKNVEYRSAYANSDVARLDALAGGLVVQNVEVIVVSSQQTAGAAQRATKKIPIVIAGVSNAVGAGLVAGAAKPGGNITGFGSQQEEVLGKPIGILHEVRQAHGASLSC
;
A
#
# COMPACT_ATOMS: atom_id res chain seq x y z
N MET A 1 -46.91 30.97 -30.77
CA MET A 1 -46.33 29.64 -30.55
C MET A 1 -44.83 29.78 -30.29
N LEU A 2 -44.43 29.71 -29.02
CA LEU A 2 -43.03 29.85 -28.59
C LEU A 2 -42.49 28.45 -28.27
N ALA A 3 -41.54 27.99 -29.06
CA ALA A 3 -40.82 26.74 -28.80
C ALA A 3 -39.55 27.06 -28.00
N GLY A 4 -39.53 26.68 -26.71
CA GLY A 4 -38.37 26.81 -25.84
C GLY A 4 -37.40 25.66 -26.05
N GLY A 5 -36.19 25.97 -26.52
CA GLY A 5 -35.09 25.04 -26.59
C GLY A 5 -34.36 24.93 -25.24
N ILE A 6 -34.39 23.75 -24.64
CA ILE A 6 -33.59 23.44 -23.45
C ILE A 6 -32.18 23.03 -23.88
N SER A 7 -31.21 23.96 -23.71
CA SER A 7 -29.78 23.63 -23.86
C SER A 7 -29.29 22.83 -22.65
N LEU A 8 -29.05 21.55 -22.83
CA LEU A 8 -28.25 20.74 -21.86
C LEU A 8 -26.79 21.20 -21.95
N LEU A 9 -26.37 22.05 -21.03
CA LEU A 9 -24.95 22.26 -20.76
C LEU A 9 -24.38 20.99 -20.08
N GLY A 10 -23.78 20.14 -20.90
CA GLY A 10 -22.96 19.03 -20.41
C GLY A 10 -21.76 19.59 -19.64
N ALA A 11 -21.73 19.39 -18.32
CA ALA A 11 -20.59 19.68 -17.49
C ALA A 11 -19.42 18.77 -17.94
N ARG A 12 -18.56 19.27 -18.82
CA ARG A 12 -17.25 18.66 -19.08
C ARG A 12 -16.47 18.71 -17.77
N ARG A 13 -16.31 17.57 -17.11
CA ARG A 13 -15.32 17.40 -16.07
C ARG A 13 -13.96 17.72 -16.71
N LEU A 14 -13.40 18.86 -16.36
CA LEU A 14 -12.01 19.18 -16.67
C LEU A 14 -11.18 18.18 -15.92
N ALA A 15 -10.79 17.09 -16.58
CA ALA A 15 -9.67 16.28 -16.14
C ALA A 15 -8.49 17.25 -16.06
N HIS A 16 -8.02 17.54 -14.86
CA HIS A 16 -6.79 18.30 -14.67
C HIS A 16 -5.66 17.45 -15.26
N GLY A 17 -5.38 17.69 -16.52
CA GLY A 17 -4.22 17.12 -17.18
C GLY A 17 -2.99 17.57 -16.43
N GLN A 18 -2.25 16.60 -15.85
CA GLN A 18 -0.92 16.88 -15.29
C GLN A 18 -0.08 17.54 -16.40
N PRO A 19 0.72 18.56 -16.07
CA PRO A 19 1.57 19.21 -17.06
C PRO A 19 2.44 18.16 -17.74
N ALA A 20 2.35 18.06 -19.06
CA ALA A 20 3.21 17.23 -19.88
C ALA A 20 4.66 17.69 -19.67
N GLY A 21 5.49 16.90 -18.98
CA GLY A 21 6.92 17.22 -18.85
C GLY A 21 7.66 16.65 -17.66
N THR A 22 7.01 16.26 -16.55
CA THR A 22 7.74 15.74 -15.40
C THR A 22 7.42 14.27 -15.16
N ILE A 23 8.39 13.39 -15.38
CA ILE A 23 8.27 11.97 -15.04
C ILE A 23 8.39 11.83 -13.52
N ARG A 24 7.33 11.33 -12.87
CA ARG A 24 7.30 11.09 -11.43
C ARG A 24 8.01 9.79 -11.09
N ARG A 25 8.85 9.79 -10.06
CA ARG A 25 9.59 8.61 -9.62
C ARG A 25 8.93 7.97 -8.41
N VAL A 26 8.51 6.71 -8.58
CA VAL A 26 7.90 5.89 -7.52
C VAL A 26 8.89 4.83 -7.09
N GLY A 27 9.28 4.82 -5.83
CA GLY A 27 10.09 3.78 -5.21
C GLY A 27 9.22 2.61 -4.79
N TRP A 28 9.64 1.38 -5.11
CA TRP A 28 9.04 0.15 -4.59
C TRP A 28 10.08 -0.58 -3.75
N LEU A 29 9.85 -0.67 -2.43
CA LEU A 29 10.73 -1.39 -1.52
C LEU A 29 10.07 -2.69 -1.07
N ALA A 30 10.63 -3.82 -1.46
CA ALA A 30 10.10 -5.15 -1.14
C ALA A 30 11.06 -5.96 -0.28
N PHE A 31 10.50 -6.72 0.68
CA PHE A 31 11.26 -7.67 1.47
C PHE A 31 11.61 -8.93 0.67
N SER A 32 10.67 -9.43 -0.13
CA SER A 32 10.83 -10.59 -1.00
C SER A 32 11.80 -10.34 -2.16
N SER A 33 12.11 -11.39 -2.92
CA SER A 33 12.79 -11.25 -4.21
C SER A 33 11.85 -10.67 -5.28
N GLY A 34 12.45 -10.13 -6.35
CA GLY A 34 11.67 -9.62 -7.48
C GLY A 34 10.76 -10.69 -8.11
N ALA A 35 11.24 -11.93 -8.18
CA ALA A 35 10.45 -13.04 -8.73
C ALA A 35 9.26 -13.39 -7.81
N ALA A 36 9.47 -13.51 -6.49
CA ALA A 36 8.41 -13.83 -5.55
C ALA A 36 7.34 -12.74 -5.43
N GLY A 37 7.75 -11.46 -5.56
CA GLY A 37 6.86 -10.30 -5.48
C GLY A 37 6.34 -9.78 -6.82
N ALA A 38 6.66 -10.44 -7.93
CA ALA A 38 6.37 -9.95 -9.28
C ALA A 38 4.87 -9.65 -9.51
N HIS A 39 3.99 -10.51 -8.99
CA HIS A 39 2.54 -10.33 -9.11
C HIS A 39 2.03 -9.09 -8.36
N LEU A 40 2.62 -8.76 -7.22
CA LEU A 40 2.22 -7.58 -6.43
C LEU A 40 2.58 -6.28 -7.14
N ILE A 41 3.82 -6.18 -7.63
CA ILE A 41 4.24 -4.98 -8.36
C ILE A 41 3.53 -4.87 -9.71
N ALA A 42 3.23 -5.98 -10.37
CA ALA A 42 2.46 -5.97 -11.61
C ALA A 42 1.04 -5.45 -11.39
N ALA A 43 0.34 -5.95 -10.35
CA ALA A 43 -0.99 -5.47 -9.99
C ALA A 43 -0.98 -3.98 -9.60
N PHE A 44 0.04 -3.55 -8.85
CA PHE A 44 0.22 -2.13 -8.52
C PHE A 44 0.41 -1.27 -9.78
N LYS A 45 1.29 -1.67 -10.69
CA LYS A 45 1.54 -0.95 -11.94
C LYS A 45 0.28 -0.91 -12.82
N GLN A 46 -0.49 -2.00 -12.88
CA GLN A 46 -1.76 -2.04 -13.60
C GLN A 46 -2.76 -1.03 -13.02
N GLY A 47 -2.95 -1.02 -11.70
CA GLY A 47 -3.83 -0.04 -11.06
C GLY A 47 -3.39 1.42 -11.29
N MET A 48 -2.08 1.67 -11.31
CA MET A 48 -1.54 2.98 -11.65
C MET A 48 -1.83 3.34 -13.11
N GLN A 49 -1.70 2.39 -14.03
CA GLN A 49 -2.00 2.58 -15.46
C GLN A 49 -3.48 2.89 -15.69
N ASP A 50 -4.39 2.20 -14.99
CA ASP A 50 -5.84 2.45 -15.07
C ASP A 50 -6.21 3.87 -14.59
N LEU A 51 -5.37 4.46 -13.72
CA LEU A 51 -5.47 5.85 -13.26
C LEU A 51 -4.73 6.86 -14.15
N GLY A 52 -4.18 6.42 -15.30
CA GLY A 52 -3.48 7.27 -16.25
C GLY A 52 -1.98 7.46 -15.98
N TRP A 53 -1.39 6.72 -15.02
CA TRP A 53 0.05 6.71 -14.77
C TRP A 53 0.73 5.66 -15.65
N ILE A 54 1.33 6.09 -16.75
CA ILE A 54 1.93 5.21 -17.77
C ILE A 54 3.44 5.21 -17.60
N GLU A 55 4.02 4.03 -17.33
CA GLU A 55 5.46 3.86 -17.17
C GLU A 55 6.21 4.31 -18.44
N GLY A 56 7.26 5.08 -18.26
CA GLY A 56 8.04 5.66 -19.34
C GLY A 56 7.45 6.93 -19.97
N LYS A 57 6.20 7.29 -19.65
CA LYS A 57 5.54 8.51 -20.13
C LYS A 57 5.44 9.59 -19.05
N ASN A 58 4.86 9.28 -17.90
CA ASN A 58 4.65 10.22 -16.79
C ASN A 58 4.99 9.63 -15.42
N VAL A 59 5.34 8.35 -15.34
CA VAL A 59 5.84 7.68 -14.13
C VAL A 59 7.01 6.76 -14.47
N GLU A 60 7.95 6.66 -13.53
CA GLU A 60 9.08 5.73 -13.53
C GLU A 60 9.12 4.99 -12.21
N TYR A 61 9.32 3.67 -12.25
CA TYR A 61 9.40 2.84 -11.05
C TYR A 61 10.85 2.46 -10.73
N ARG A 62 11.27 2.71 -9.51
CA ARG A 62 12.56 2.31 -8.93
C ARG A 62 12.32 1.19 -7.91
N SER A 63 12.61 -0.05 -8.27
CA SER A 63 12.36 -1.20 -7.41
C SER A 63 13.63 -1.65 -6.69
N ALA A 64 13.51 -1.90 -5.39
CA ALA A 64 14.56 -2.41 -4.52
C ALA A 64 14.06 -3.66 -3.78
N TYR A 65 14.80 -4.75 -3.86
CA TYR A 65 14.43 -6.07 -3.34
C TYR A 65 15.46 -6.54 -2.33
N ALA A 66 15.02 -6.84 -1.11
CA ALA A 66 15.90 -7.31 -0.04
C ALA A 66 16.26 -8.81 -0.17
N ASN A 67 15.51 -9.57 -0.97
CA ASN A 67 15.68 -11.02 -1.13
C ASN A 67 15.59 -11.76 0.22
N SER A 68 14.62 -11.36 1.06
CA SER A 68 14.40 -11.89 2.41
C SER A 68 15.54 -11.62 3.42
N ASP A 69 16.42 -10.69 3.10
CA ASP A 69 17.51 -10.25 3.99
C ASP A 69 17.18 -8.88 4.62
N VAL A 70 16.86 -8.91 5.92
CA VAL A 70 16.51 -7.70 6.68
C VAL A 70 17.67 -6.70 6.73
N ALA A 71 18.92 -7.18 6.79
CA ALA A 71 20.10 -6.33 6.91
C ALA A 71 20.30 -5.40 5.70
N ARG A 72 19.75 -5.78 4.54
CA ARG A 72 19.82 -4.97 3.31
C ARG A 72 18.81 -3.83 3.24
N LEU A 73 17.75 -3.88 4.06
CA LEU A 73 16.62 -2.97 3.91
C LEU A 73 17.00 -1.50 4.10
N ASP A 74 17.82 -1.17 5.07
CA ASP A 74 18.21 0.22 5.34
C ASP A 74 19.04 0.82 4.19
N ALA A 75 19.99 0.04 3.66
CA ALA A 75 20.78 0.46 2.50
C ALA A 75 19.91 0.62 1.25
N LEU A 76 18.96 -0.29 1.02
CA LEU A 76 18.02 -0.21 -0.12
C LEU A 76 17.07 0.98 -0.01
N ALA A 77 16.53 1.24 1.18
CA ALA A 77 15.70 2.40 1.42
C ALA A 77 16.48 3.71 1.21
N GLY A 78 17.70 3.79 1.73
CA GLY A 78 18.62 4.91 1.48
C GLY A 78 18.93 5.09 -0.01
N GLY A 79 19.12 3.99 -0.74
CA GLY A 79 19.34 4.02 -2.18
C GLY A 79 18.17 4.62 -2.97
N LEU A 80 16.92 4.34 -2.56
CA LEU A 80 15.73 4.96 -3.16
C LEU A 80 15.69 6.48 -2.89
N VAL A 81 16.07 6.91 -1.68
CA VAL A 81 16.17 8.34 -1.34
C VAL A 81 17.19 9.05 -2.23
N VAL A 82 18.38 8.46 -2.42
CA VAL A 82 19.44 9.00 -3.29
C VAL A 82 18.97 9.07 -4.76
N GLN A 83 18.13 8.14 -5.20
CA GLN A 83 17.54 8.16 -6.56
C GLN A 83 16.43 9.21 -6.72
N ASN A 84 16.18 10.05 -5.71
CA ASN A 84 15.18 11.11 -5.72
C ASN A 84 13.78 10.62 -6.08
N VAL A 85 13.34 9.49 -5.47
CA VAL A 85 11.95 9.06 -5.59
C VAL A 85 11.04 10.03 -4.84
N GLU A 86 9.85 10.27 -5.36
CA GLU A 86 8.88 11.21 -4.81
C GLU A 86 7.90 10.54 -3.83
N VAL A 87 7.82 9.21 -3.88
CA VAL A 87 7.03 8.38 -2.96
C VAL A 87 7.69 7.01 -2.85
N ILE A 88 7.62 6.39 -1.67
CA ILE A 88 8.09 5.02 -1.45
C ILE A 88 6.89 4.14 -1.11
N VAL A 89 6.64 3.11 -1.91
CA VAL A 89 5.60 2.10 -1.67
C VAL A 89 6.22 0.90 -0.99
N VAL A 90 5.59 0.43 0.09
CA VAL A 90 6.05 -0.68 0.93
C VAL A 90 4.92 -1.67 1.19
N SER A 91 5.23 -2.96 1.32
CA SER A 91 4.22 -4.02 1.51
C SER A 91 4.46 -4.89 2.75
N SER A 92 5.38 -4.50 3.63
CA SER A 92 5.64 -5.20 4.89
C SER A 92 6.05 -4.24 6.01
N GLN A 93 5.94 -4.68 7.26
CA GLN A 93 6.36 -3.89 8.43
C GLN A 93 7.87 -3.57 8.38
N GLN A 94 8.69 -4.55 7.97
CA GLN A 94 10.13 -4.39 7.88
C GLN A 94 10.52 -3.32 6.86
N THR A 95 9.89 -3.34 5.67
CA THR A 95 10.15 -2.34 4.63
C THR A 95 9.64 -0.96 5.03
N ALA A 96 8.48 -0.88 5.72
CA ALA A 96 7.95 0.37 6.24
C ALA A 96 8.89 0.99 7.28
N GLY A 97 9.38 0.20 8.24
CA GLY A 97 10.33 0.65 9.25
C GLY A 97 11.64 1.15 8.64
N ALA A 98 12.18 0.42 7.65
CA ALA A 98 13.39 0.84 6.95
C ALA A 98 13.19 2.15 6.17
N ALA A 99 12.07 2.31 5.46
CA ALA A 99 11.74 3.53 4.76
C ALA A 99 11.58 4.72 5.73
N GLN A 100 10.94 4.52 6.90
CA GLN A 100 10.82 5.56 7.93
C GLN A 100 12.16 5.98 8.53
N ARG A 101 13.13 5.07 8.66
CA ARG A 101 14.49 5.42 9.09
C ARG A 101 15.23 6.22 8.03
N ALA A 102 15.06 5.84 6.76
CA ALA A 102 15.74 6.47 5.63
C ALA A 102 15.26 7.90 5.32
N THR A 103 13.97 8.20 5.56
CA THR A 103 13.42 9.52 5.25
C THR A 103 12.27 9.93 6.16
N LYS A 104 12.18 11.22 6.45
CA LYS A 104 11.05 11.87 7.11
C LYS A 104 10.30 12.83 6.17
N LYS A 105 10.79 13.00 4.94
CA LYS A 105 10.25 13.95 3.96
C LYS A 105 9.49 13.27 2.84
N ILE A 106 10.04 12.17 2.28
CA ILE A 106 9.41 11.46 1.18
C ILE A 106 8.18 10.70 1.73
N PRO A 107 7.00 10.89 1.14
CA PRO A 107 5.81 10.13 1.53
C PRO A 107 6.03 8.61 1.40
N ILE A 108 5.59 7.86 2.40
CA ILE A 108 5.64 6.40 2.42
C ILE A 108 4.20 5.88 2.35
N VAL A 109 3.90 5.06 1.35
CA VAL A 109 2.58 4.45 1.16
C VAL A 109 2.65 2.97 1.51
N ILE A 110 1.90 2.58 2.53
CA ILE A 110 1.73 1.19 2.92
C ILE A 110 0.67 0.54 2.03
N ALA A 111 1.03 -0.55 1.35
CA ALA A 111 0.13 -1.35 0.55
C ALA A 111 -0.07 -2.73 1.21
N GLY A 112 -1.05 -2.86 2.10
CA GLY A 112 -1.46 -4.14 2.66
C GLY A 112 -0.65 -4.64 3.86
N VAL A 113 -0.09 -3.76 4.70
CA VAL A 113 0.58 -4.15 5.95
C VAL A 113 -0.46 -4.46 7.03
N SER A 114 -0.36 -5.64 7.64
CA SER A 114 -1.22 -6.00 8.78
C SER A 114 -0.79 -5.23 10.04
N ASN A 115 -1.78 -4.77 10.83
CA ASN A 115 -1.57 -4.13 12.12
C ASN A 115 -0.52 -2.99 12.13
N ALA A 116 -0.61 -2.06 11.17
CA ALA A 116 0.32 -0.94 11.07
C ALA A 116 0.34 -0.04 12.33
N VAL A 117 -0.78 0.07 13.05
CA VAL A 117 -0.89 0.81 14.31
C VAL A 117 -0.17 0.07 15.43
N GLY A 118 -0.43 -1.22 15.64
CA GLY A 118 0.22 -2.04 16.66
C GLY A 118 1.73 -2.16 16.44
N ALA A 119 2.18 -2.10 15.20
CA ALA A 119 3.60 -2.07 14.84
C ALA A 119 4.27 -0.69 15.04
N GLY A 120 3.52 0.33 15.50
CA GLY A 120 4.05 1.67 15.69
C GLY A 120 4.42 2.42 14.40
N LEU A 121 3.97 1.93 13.24
CA LEU A 121 4.25 2.55 11.95
C LEU A 121 3.42 3.80 11.73
N VAL A 122 2.20 3.80 12.25
CA VAL A 122 1.26 4.94 12.21
C VAL A 122 0.66 5.16 13.60
N ALA A 123 0.38 6.41 13.93
CA ALA A 123 -0.20 6.75 15.23
C ALA A 123 -1.67 6.29 15.36
N GLY A 124 -2.37 6.13 14.24
CA GLY A 124 -3.75 5.65 14.18
C GLY A 124 -4.22 5.50 12.75
N ALA A 125 -5.28 4.70 12.56
CA ALA A 125 -5.83 4.42 11.22
C ALA A 125 -6.40 5.68 10.54
N ALA A 126 -7.03 6.58 11.31
CA ALA A 126 -7.64 7.81 10.79
C ALA A 126 -6.65 8.98 10.69
N LYS A 127 -5.59 8.98 11.51
CA LYS A 127 -4.53 10.00 11.55
C LYS A 127 -3.18 9.31 11.64
N PRO A 128 -2.60 8.88 10.52
CA PRO A 128 -1.35 8.11 10.53
C PRO A 128 -0.19 8.83 11.20
N GLY A 129 -0.14 10.16 11.10
CA GLY A 129 0.96 11.00 11.59
C GLY A 129 2.23 10.86 10.76
N GLY A 130 3.07 11.89 10.73
CA GLY A 130 4.32 11.86 9.98
C GLY A 130 4.16 11.76 8.47
N ASN A 131 5.15 11.13 7.80
CA ASN A 131 5.20 10.98 6.34
C ASN A 131 4.70 9.61 5.83
N ILE A 132 4.01 8.83 6.66
CA ILE A 132 3.52 7.50 6.30
C ILE A 132 1.99 7.49 6.21
N THR A 133 1.45 6.85 5.19
CA THR A 133 0.02 6.65 4.96
C THR A 133 -0.22 5.33 4.23
N GLY A 134 -1.46 4.93 4.03
CA GLY A 134 -1.81 3.73 3.28
C GLY A 134 -2.95 2.96 3.90
N PHE A 135 -3.12 1.72 3.45
CA PHE A 135 -4.11 0.81 3.98
C PHE A 135 -3.45 -0.47 4.51
N GLY A 136 -4.04 -1.03 5.55
CA GLY A 136 -3.61 -2.28 6.16
C GLY A 136 -4.82 -3.11 6.57
N SER A 137 -4.64 -4.42 6.73
CA SER A 137 -5.65 -5.29 7.30
C SER A 137 -5.49 -5.35 8.83
N GLN A 138 -6.61 -5.25 9.55
CA GLN A 138 -6.67 -5.52 10.98
C GLN A 138 -7.00 -7.00 11.21
N GLN A 139 -6.10 -7.91 10.85
CA GLN A 139 -6.37 -9.35 10.93
C GLN A 139 -6.35 -9.90 12.37
N GLU A 140 -5.79 -9.20 13.34
CA GLU A 140 -5.67 -9.70 14.71
C GLU A 140 -7.01 -9.85 15.44
N GLU A 141 -7.99 -8.96 15.19
CA GLU A 141 -9.33 -9.09 15.77
C GLU A 141 -10.13 -10.28 15.22
N VAL A 142 -9.79 -10.76 14.03
CA VAL A 142 -10.53 -11.82 13.36
C VAL A 142 -10.05 -13.21 13.81
N LEU A 143 -8.78 -13.39 14.17
CA LEU A 143 -8.21 -14.68 14.54
C LEU A 143 -8.60 -15.15 15.96
N GLY A 144 -8.89 -14.24 16.88
CA GLY A 144 -9.32 -14.59 18.23
C GLY A 144 -10.73 -15.24 18.29
N LYS A 145 -11.64 -14.80 17.43
CA LYS A 145 -13.03 -15.31 17.38
C LYS A 145 -13.14 -16.76 16.90
N PRO A 146 -12.48 -17.19 15.80
CA PRO A 146 -12.53 -18.59 15.37
C PRO A 146 -11.98 -19.58 16.40
N ILE A 147 -10.94 -19.21 17.15
CA ILE A 147 -10.34 -20.07 18.18
C ILE A 147 -11.31 -20.25 19.35
N GLY A 148 -12.02 -19.21 19.75
CA GLY A 148 -13.10 -19.28 20.77
C GLY A 148 -14.22 -20.23 20.34
N ILE A 149 -14.69 -20.11 19.12
CA ILE A 149 -15.75 -20.98 18.55
C ILE A 149 -15.29 -22.44 18.48
N LEU A 150 -14.05 -22.73 18.08
CA LEU A 150 -13.50 -24.09 18.08
C LEU A 150 -13.44 -24.68 19.49
N HIS A 151 -13.13 -23.88 20.49
CA HIS A 151 -13.12 -24.32 21.88
C HIS A 151 -14.53 -24.67 22.38
N GLU A 152 -15.52 -23.83 22.06
CA GLU A 152 -16.94 -24.08 22.41
C GLU A 152 -17.50 -25.33 21.72
N VAL A 153 -17.22 -25.52 20.43
CA VAL A 153 -17.64 -26.70 19.68
C VAL A 153 -17.03 -27.97 20.27
N ARG A 154 -15.77 -27.96 20.68
CA ARG A 154 -15.11 -29.10 21.31
C ARG A 154 -15.72 -29.43 22.67
N GLN A 155 -16.08 -28.41 23.48
CA GLN A 155 -16.77 -28.65 24.76
C GLN A 155 -18.18 -29.22 24.57
N ALA A 156 -18.94 -28.72 23.60
CA ALA A 156 -20.27 -29.21 23.30
C ALA A 156 -20.27 -30.68 22.82
N HIS A 157 -19.25 -31.10 22.04
CA HIS A 157 -19.14 -32.50 21.58
C HIS A 157 -18.55 -33.42 22.67
N GLY A 158 -17.71 -32.91 23.56
CA GLY A 158 -17.16 -33.71 24.68
C GLY A 158 -18.21 -34.04 25.75
N ALA A 159 -19.23 -33.22 25.90
CA ALA A 159 -20.35 -33.45 26.85
C ALA A 159 -21.37 -34.49 26.35
N SER A 160 -21.36 -34.82 25.04
CA SER A 160 -22.32 -35.76 24.43
C SER A 160 -21.85 -37.23 24.44
N LEU A 161 -20.65 -37.54 24.94
CA LEU A 161 -20.09 -38.88 24.95
C LEU A 161 -20.00 -39.49 26.36
N SER A 162 -20.67 -38.90 27.36
CA SER A 162 -20.72 -39.38 28.72
C SER A 162 -22.17 -39.73 29.10
N CYS A 163 -22.74 -40.74 28.43
CA CYS A 163 -23.94 -41.50 28.85
C CYS A 163 -23.74 -42.96 28.53
#